data_e0869e2e36e0cd32fcb1d90a074049a3
#
_entry.id   e0869e2e36e0cd32fcb1d90a074049a3
#
_cell.length_a   1.000
_cell.length_b   1.000
_cell.length_c   1.000
_cell.angle_alpha   90.00
_cell.angle_beta   90.00
_cell.angle_gamma   90.00
#
_symmetry.space_group_name_H-M   'P 1'
#
loop_
_entity.id
_entity.type
_entity.pdbx_description
1 polymer ?
#
loop_
_entity_poly.entity_id
_entity_poly.type
_entity_poly.pdbx_seq_one_letter_code
_entity_poly.pdbx_strand_id
1 'polypeptide(L)'
;MPHVTDEQRRRLLGVRHHLATRSDHLVAVAGDLCGLHSSDAATVVLSARARVAGFTVADAERALYEDRTLARVLLARRTLFVVPTDDVATFHAATTRALYEPQRRRALGLLSGLGAEALNAGT
;
A
#
# COMPACT_ATOMS: atom_id res chain seq x y z
N MET A 1 -30.76 12.67 4.43
CA MET A 1 -29.40 12.46 3.95
C MET A 1 -29.06 13.51 2.91
N PRO A 2 -27.99 14.25 3.05
CA PRO A 2 -27.55 15.15 1.99
C PRO A 2 -27.19 14.33 0.74
N HIS A 3 -27.79 14.68 -0.37
CA HIS A 3 -27.52 14.02 -1.67
C HIS A 3 -26.28 14.65 -2.31
N VAL A 4 -25.23 13.86 -2.52
CA VAL A 4 -24.02 14.27 -3.21
C VAL A 4 -24.19 13.97 -4.70
N THR A 5 -24.09 14.98 -5.55
CA THR A 5 -24.14 14.79 -7.01
C THR A 5 -22.88 14.14 -7.55
N ASP A 6 -22.94 13.51 -8.72
CA ASP A 6 -21.76 12.91 -9.37
C ASP A 6 -20.65 13.94 -9.63
N GLU A 7 -21.04 15.18 -9.96
CA GLU A 7 -20.07 16.26 -10.15
C GLU A 7 -19.35 16.63 -8.84
N GLN A 8 -20.09 16.78 -7.74
CA GLN A 8 -19.53 17.02 -6.42
C GLN A 8 -18.58 15.89 -5.99
N ARG A 9 -18.99 14.64 -6.24
CA ARG A 9 -18.18 13.46 -5.95
C ARG A 9 -16.87 13.46 -6.75
N ARG A 10 -16.93 13.72 -8.05
CA ARG A 10 -15.73 13.83 -8.91
C ARG A 10 -14.77 14.91 -8.44
N ARG A 11 -15.29 16.09 -8.09
CA ARG A 11 -14.49 17.19 -7.53
C ARG A 11 -13.81 16.78 -6.21
N LEU A 12 -14.56 16.18 -5.30
CA LEU A 12 -14.01 15.70 -4.02
C LEU A 12 -12.91 14.65 -4.22
N LEU A 13 -13.11 13.70 -5.13
CA LEU A 13 -12.09 12.70 -5.46
C LEU A 13 -10.83 13.37 -6.06
N GLY A 14 -11.01 14.32 -6.98
CA GLY A 14 -9.88 15.04 -7.57
C GLY A 14 -9.02 15.75 -6.53
N VAL A 15 -9.65 16.41 -5.55
CA VAL A 15 -8.95 17.12 -4.48
C VAL A 15 -8.31 16.13 -3.47
N ARG A 16 -9.10 15.21 -2.93
CA ARG A 16 -8.65 14.27 -1.88
C ARG A 16 -7.57 13.31 -2.35
N HIS A 17 -7.55 12.99 -3.64
CA HIS A 17 -6.56 12.10 -4.24
C HIS A 17 -5.36 12.84 -4.86
N HIS A 18 -5.22 14.14 -4.60
CA HIS A 18 -4.13 14.97 -5.14
C HIS A 18 -4.01 14.95 -6.67
N LEU A 19 -5.13 14.75 -7.37
CA LEU A 19 -5.17 14.74 -8.84
C LEU A 19 -5.51 16.11 -9.42
N ALA A 20 -6.36 16.89 -8.75
CA ALA A 20 -6.70 18.26 -9.15
C ALA A 20 -5.55 19.23 -8.83
N THR A 21 -4.91 19.05 -7.68
CA THR A 21 -3.71 19.79 -7.27
C THR A 21 -2.72 18.80 -6.67
N ARG A 22 -1.54 18.72 -7.24
CA ARG A 22 -0.48 17.82 -6.76
C ARG A 22 0.08 18.28 -5.42
N SER A 23 0.41 17.33 -4.57
CA SER A 23 1.18 17.55 -3.34
C SER A 23 2.69 17.57 -3.66
N ASP A 24 3.48 18.17 -2.79
CA ASP A 24 4.93 18.08 -2.80
C ASP A 24 5.46 17.02 -1.80
N HIS A 25 4.56 16.31 -1.10
CA HIS A 25 4.89 15.36 -0.04
C HIS A 25 4.39 13.94 -0.35
N LEU A 26 5.31 13.04 -0.76
CA LEU A 26 5.00 11.65 -1.11
C LEU A 26 4.37 10.86 0.06
N VAL A 27 4.91 11.01 1.27
CA VAL A 27 4.40 10.28 2.45
C VAL A 27 2.98 10.73 2.80
N ALA A 28 2.70 12.03 2.72
CA ALA A 28 1.35 12.56 2.95
C ALA A 28 0.35 12.02 1.93
N VAL A 29 0.73 11.97 0.65
CA VAL A 29 -0.11 11.39 -0.42
C VAL A 29 -0.41 9.92 -0.13
N ALA A 30 0.57 9.13 0.28
CA ALA A 30 0.37 7.73 0.64
C ALA A 30 -0.60 7.58 1.82
N GLY A 31 -0.52 8.45 2.83
CA GLY A 31 -1.43 8.48 3.97
C GLY A 31 -2.85 8.86 3.59
N ASP A 32 -3.02 9.93 2.83
CA ASP A 32 -4.33 10.45 2.43
C ASP A 32 -5.12 9.47 1.54
N LEU A 33 -4.41 8.63 0.78
CA LEU A 33 -5.01 7.57 -0.02
C LEU A 33 -5.21 6.25 0.73
N CYS A 34 -4.83 6.17 1.99
CA CYS A 34 -4.78 4.92 2.74
C CYS A 34 -3.87 3.87 2.07
N GLY A 35 -2.84 4.32 1.41
CA GLY A 35 -1.84 3.52 0.72
C GLY A 35 -1.88 3.64 -0.80
N LEU A 36 -0.70 3.51 -1.40
CA LEU A 36 -0.51 3.39 -2.84
C LEU A 36 -0.48 1.90 -3.21
N HIS A 37 -1.31 1.49 -4.16
CA HIS A 37 -1.36 0.10 -4.61
C HIS A 37 0.01 -0.34 -5.14
N SER A 38 0.49 -1.50 -4.72
CA SER A 38 1.87 -1.96 -4.91
C SER A 38 1.99 -3.42 -5.33
N SER A 39 1.00 -3.97 -6.02
CA SER A 39 1.13 -5.31 -6.61
C SER A 39 2.24 -5.36 -7.65
N ASP A 40 2.53 -4.23 -8.25
CA ASP A 40 3.59 -3.99 -9.21
C ASP A 40 4.35 -2.70 -8.81
N ALA A 41 5.68 -2.73 -8.88
CA ALA A 41 6.53 -1.59 -8.56
C ALA A 41 6.24 -0.36 -9.46
N ALA A 42 5.96 -0.58 -10.75
CA ALA A 42 5.63 0.49 -11.68
C ALA A 42 4.34 1.22 -11.27
N THR A 43 3.37 0.52 -10.71
CA THR A 43 2.10 1.11 -10.25
C THR A 43 2.32 2.14 -9.14
N VAL A 44 3.22 1.89 -8.20
CA VAL A 44 3.57 2.84 -7.14
C VAL A 44 4.18 4.10 -7.73
N VAL A 45 5.15 3.94 -8.63
CA VAL A 45 5.84 5.05 -9.29
C VAL A 45 4.87 5.91 -10.09
N LEU A 46 4.04 5.30 -10.92
CA LEU A 46 3.05 6.00 -11.74
C LEU A 46 1.99 6.70 -10.88
N SER A 47 1.52 6.04 -9.83
CA SER A 47 0.55 6.61 -8.90
C SER A 47 1.12 7.83 -8.15
N ALA A 48 2.37 7.74 -7.69
CA ALA A 48 3.07 8.84 -7.04
C ALA A 48 3.33 10.00 -8.03
N ARG A 49 3.79 9.70 -9.23
CA ARG A 49 4.06 10.70 -10.26
C ARG A 49 2.82 11.51 -10.65
N ALA A 50 1.66 10.87 -10.66
CA ALA A 50 0.40 11.56 -10.96
C ALA A 50 -0.01 12.56 -9.87
N ARG A 51 0.46 12.39 -8.63
CA ARG A 51 -0.01 13.09 -7.42
C ARG A 51 1.03 13.95 -6.72
N VAL A 52 2.30 13.71 -6.96
CA VAL A 52 3.41 14.43 -6.33
C VAL A 52 4.12 15.28 -7.36
N ALA A 53 4.23 16.58 -7.09
CA ALA A 53 4.94 17.52 -7.96
C ALA A 53 6.44 17.25 -7.91
N GLY A 54 7.10 17.26 -9.08
CA GLY A 54 8.54 17.03 -9.16
C GLY A 54 9.02 15.64 -8.76
N PHE A 55 8.12 14.66 -8.65
CA PHE A 55 8.43 13.29 -8.22
C PHE A 55 9.42 12.59 -9.16
N THR A 56 10.39 11.93 -8.56
CA THR A 56 11.36 11.04 -9.23
C THR A 56 11.32 9.64 -8.65
N VAL A 57 11.81 8.65 -9.40
CA VAL A 57 11.94 7.27 -8.88
C VAL A 57 12.85 7.22 -7.64
N ALA A 58 13.90 8.04 -7.62
CA ALA A 58 14.81 8.14 -6.48
C ALA A 58 14.11 8.59 -5.20
N ASP A 59 13.05 9.41 -5.28
CA ASP A 59 12.27 9.81 -4.10
C ASP A 59 11.53 8.62 -3.49
N ALA A 60 10.98 7.74 -4.33
CA ALA A 60 10.34 6.51 -3.86
C ALA A 60 11.35 5.54 -3.25
N GLU A 61 12.50 5.35 -3.90
CA GLU A 61 13.57 4.48 -3.40
C GLU A 61 14.10 4.96 -2.06
N ARG A 62 14.34 6.27 -1.92
CA ARG A 62 14.77 6.86 -0.65
C ARG A 62 13.73 6.65 0.44
N ALA A 63 12.46 6.93 0.18
CA ALA A 63 11.39 6.78 1.15
C ALA A 63 11.19 5.32 1.60
N LEU A 64 11.39 4.34 0.71
CA LEU A 64 11.20 2.92 1.02
C LEU A 64 12.44 2.26 1.64
N TYR A 65 13.64 2.60 1.20
CA TYR A 65 14.85 1.83 1.53
C TYR A 65 15.87 2.58 2.38
N GLU A 66 15.97 3.90 2.24
CA GLU A 66 16.91 4.72 3.00
C GLU A 66 16.26 5.30 4.24
N ASP A 67 15.32 6.23 4.08
CA ASP A 67 14.64 6.92 5.18
C ASP A 67 13.60 6.03 5.86
N ARG A 68 13.07 5.02 5.15
CA ARG A 68 12.04 4.08 5.61
C ARG A 68 10.78 4.78 6.15
N THR A 69 10.43 5.90 5.57
CA THR A 69 9.19 6.64 5.86
C THR A 69 7.97 6.00 5.22
N LEU A 70 8.19 5.15 4.22
CA LEU A 70 7.18 4.30 3.59
C LEU A 70 7.53 2.83 3.75
N ALA A 71 6.50 1.99 3.89
CA ALA A 71 6.63 0.54 3.97
C ALA A 71 5.65 -0.14 3.01
N ARG A 72 6.08 -1.24 2.40
CA ARG A 72 5.24 -2.09 1.56
C ARG A 72 4.64 -3.19 2.40
N VAL A 73 3.32 -3.24 2.51
CA VAL A 73 2.60 -4.16 3.41
C VAL A 73 1.41 -4.81 2.72
N LEU A 74 1.04 -6.00 3.20
CA LEU A 74 -0.17 -6.69 2.77
C LEU A 74 -1.37 -6.04 3.47
N LEU A 75 -2.32 -5.52 2.70
CA LEU A 75 -3.54 -4.88 3.21
C LEU A 75 -4.81 -5.57 2.69
N ALA A 76 -5.83 -4.74 2.48
CA ALA A 76 -7.16 -5.17 2.05
C ALA A 76 -7.11 -6.09 0.82
N ARG A 77 -8.02 -7.06 0.80
CA ARG A 77 -8.20 -8.03 -0.32
C ARG A 77 -6.92 -8.80 -0.69
N ARG A 78 -5.99 -8.96 0.25
CA ARG A 78 -4.72 -9.67 0.06
C ARG A 78 -3.83 -9.05 -1.03
N THR A 79 -3.88 -7.75 -1.16
CA THR A 79 -3.02 -7.00 -2.08
C THR A 79 -1.97 -6.19 -1.32
N LEU A 80 -0.87 -5.88 -2.00
CA LEU A 80 0.22 -5.09 -1.43
C LEU A 80 -0.02 -3.60 -1.65
N PHE A 81 0.28 -2.82 -0.61
CA PHE A 81 0.21 -1.37 -0.62
C PHE A 81 1.47 -0.77 -0.02
N VAL A 82 1.84 0.41 -0.49
CA VAL A 82 2.84 1.26 0.15
C VAL A 82 2.14 2.28 1.02
N VAL A 83 2.45 2.29 2.30
CA VAL A 83 1.82 3.15 3.33
C VAL A 83 2.89 3.89 4.13
N PRO A 84 2.55 5.00 4.80
CA PRO A 84 3.43 5.60 5.79
C PRO A 84 3.81 4.56 6.86
N THR A 85 5.09 4.51 7.23
CA THR A 85 5.59 3.55 8.23
C THR A 85 4.89 3.72 9.57
N ASP A 86 4.55 4.94 9.94
CA ASP A 86 3.82 5.25 11.20
C ASP A 86 2.40 4.66 11.23
N ASP A 87 1.81 4.41 10.07
CA ASP A 87 0.46 3.86 9.94
C ASP A 87 0.42 2.33 9.87
N VAL A 88 1.58 1.66 9.75
CA VAL A 88 1.67 0.19 9.57
C VAL A 88 0.96 -0.56 10.68
N ALA A 89 1.12 -0.15 11.94
CA ALA A 89 0.49 -0.82 13.08
C ALA A 89 -1.05 -0.73 13.01
N THR A 90 -1.58 0.41 12.60
CA THR A 90 -3.02 0.64 12.43
C THR A 90 -3.58 -0.23 11.31
N PHE A 91 -2.92 -0.24 10.15
CA PHE A 91 -3.33 -1.09 9.02
C PHE A 91 -3.20 -2.58 9.33
N HIS A 92 -2.14 -2.98 10.02
CA HIS A 92 -1.95 -4.37 10.45
C HIS A 92 -3.12 -4.82 11.35
N ALA A 93 -3.47 -4.04 12.36
CA ALA A 93 -4.57 -4.36 13.25
C ALA A 93 -5.93 -4.41 12.52
N ALA A 94 -6.17 -3.48 11.59
CA ALA A 94 -7.44 -3.37 10.88
C ALA A 94 -7.64 -4.44 9.79
N THR A 95 -6.59 -4.88 9.11
CA THR A 95 -6.71 -5.74 7.90
C THR A 95 -5.78 -6.94 7.90
N THR A 96 -4.48 -6.75 8.08
CA THR A 96 -3.46 -7.78 7.86
C THR A 96 -3.56 -8.93 8.86
N ARG A 97 -3.83 -8.62 10.11
CA ARG A 97 -3.94 -9.61 11.20
C ARG A 97 -5.00 -10.67 10.89
N ALA A 98 -6.14 -10.28 10.36
CA ALA A 98 -7.20 -11.21 9.98
C ALA A 98 -6.83 -12.10 8.77
N LEU A 99 -5.91 -11.62 7.92
CA LEU A 99 -5.45 -12.34 6.73
C LEU A 99 -4.31 -13.32 7.01
N TYR A 100 -3.60 -13.17 8.13
CA TYR A 100 -2.38 -13.92 8.41
C TYR A 100 -2.61 -15.45 8.42
N GLU A 101 -3.55 -15.93 9.19
CA GLU A 101 -3.77 -17.37 9.35
C GLU A 101 -4.31 -18.06 8.08
N PRO A 102 -5.28 -17.47 7.34
CA PRO A 102 -5.67 -18.01 6.04
C PRO A 102 -4.52 -18.04 5.02
N GLN A 103 -3.68 -17.01 4.98
CA GLN A 103 -2.52 -16.96 4.07
C GLN A 103 -1.45 -17.99 4.45
N ARG A 104 -1.18 -18.15 5.74
CA ARG A 104 -0.26 -19.16 6.24
C ARG A 104 -0.71 -20.56 5.85
N ARG A 105 -1.99 -20.90 6.08
CA ARG A 105 -2.55 -22.20 5.69
C ARG A 105 -2.46 -22.44 4.18
N ARG A 106 -2.75 -21.42 3.37
CA ARG A 106 -2.62 -21.51 1.92
C ARG A 106 -1.17 -21.76 1.49
N ALA A 107 -0.23 -21.03 2.06
CA ALA A 107 1.20 -21.20 1.75
C ALA A 107 1.68 -22.62 2.12
N LEU A 108 1.32 -23.11 3.32
CA LEU A 108 1.65 -24.47 3.74
C LEU A 108 1.04 -25.54 2.82
N GLY A 109 -0.21 -25.34 2.36
CA GLY A 109 -0.85 -26.23 1.39
C GLY A 109 -0.13 -26.30 0.05
N LEU A 110 0.36 -25.17 -0.44
CA LEU A 110 1.13 -25.11 -1.68
C LEU A 110 2.53 -25.73 -1.53
N LEU A 111 3.12 -25.64 -0.35
CA LEU A 111 4.46 -26.15 -0.07
C LEU A 111 4.45 -27.62 0.38
N SER A 112 3.31 -28.18 0.78
CA SER A 112 3.20 -29.59 1.22
C SER A 112 3.58 -30.58 0.12
N GLY A 113 3.49 -30.21 -1.16
CA GLY A 113 3.98 -31.00 -2.29
C GLY A 113 5.50 -30.94 -2.51
N LEU A 114 6.22 -30.05 -1.79
CA LEU A 114 7.67 -29.84 -1.92
C LEU A 114 8.48 -30.43 -0.76
N GLY A 115 7.83 -31.23 0.10
CA GLY A 115 8.46 -31.86 1.28
C GLY A 115 8.42 -30.94 2.50
N ALA A 116 7.39 -31.11 3.32
CA ALA A 116 7.18 -30.37 4.57
C ALA A 116 8.33 -30.50 5.58
N GLU A 117 9.18 -31.50 5.44
CA GLU A 117 10.35 -31.73 6.31
C GLU A 117 11.44 -30.67 6.15
N ALA A 118 11.60 -30.11 4.96
CA ALA A 118 12.60 -29.06 4.72
C ALA A 118 12.23 -27.70 5.37
N LEU A 119 10.95 -27.46 5.65
CA LEU A 119 10.47 -26.20 6.26
C LEU A 119 10.55 -26.18 7.78
N ASN A 120 10.58 -27.34 8.43
CA ASN A 120 10.70 -27.46 9.89
C ASN A 120 12.16 -27.53 10.38
N ALA A 121 13.12 -27.69 9.49
CA ALA A 121 14.54 -27.77 9.82
C ALA A 121 15.23 -26.41 10.02
N GLY A 122 14.50 -25.31 9.89
CA GLY A 122 15.02 -23.94 9.95
C GLY A 122 14.57 -23.11 11.17
N THR A 123 14.02 -23.74 12.20
CA THR A 123 13.69 -23.06 13.48
C THR A 123 14.61 -23.49 14.59
#